data_9830e2bb7fe1f5c456128d5d646ecc6b
#
_entry.id   9830e2bb7fe1f5c456128d5d646ecc6b
#
_cell.length_a   1.000
_cell.length_b   1.000
_cell.length_c   1.000
_cell.angle_alpha   90.00
_cell.angle_beta   90.00
_cell.angle_gamma   90.00
#
_symmetry.space_group_name_H-M   'P 1'
#
loop_
_entity.id
_entity.type
_entity.pdbx_description
1 polymer ?
#
loop_
_entity_poly.entity_id
_entity_poly.type
_entity_poly.pdbx_seq_one_letter_code
_entity_poly.pdbx_strand_id
1 'polypeptide(L)' 'MDLKDLRQMTGAELSEKAKQLTQELFNLRFQLGTGRLENPMQIRKTKRSIAQVKTIMREVEQTDRKKAS' A
#
# COMPACT_ATOMS: atom_id res chain seq x y z
N MET A 1 5.40 -2.06 -7.01
CA MET A 1 6.30 -1.10 -6.37
C MET A 1 7.58 -1.77 -5.92
N ASP A 2 8.67 -1.06 -6.05
CA ASP A 2 9.95 -1.55 -5.56
C ASP A 2 10.06 -1.27 -4.06
N LEU A 3 10.48 -2.27 -3.29
CA LEU A 3 10.66 -2.12 -1.85
C LEU A 3 11.71 -1.07 -1.50
N LYS A 4 12.72 -0.91 -2.35
CA LYS A 4 13.74 0.11 -2.14
C LYS A 4 13.14 1.51 -2.14
N ASP A 5 12.23 1.76 -3.07
CA ASP A 5 11.56 3.06 -3.15
C ASP A 5 10.72 3.32 -1.91
N LEU A 6 10.01 2.30 -1.44
CA LEU A 6 9.18 2.41 -0.24
C LEU A 6 10.03 2.70 1.00
N ARG A 7 11.20 2.08 1.11
CA ARG A 7 12.09 2.28 2.26
C ARG A 7 12.70 3.66 2.32
N GLN A 8 12.73 4.37 1.20
CA GLN A 8 13.23 5.74 1.13
C GLN A 8 12.16 6.77 1.52
N MET A 9 10.92 6.35 1.62
CA MET A 9 9.80 7.24 1.97
C MET A 9 9.73 7.47 3.47
N THR A 10 9.29 8.68 3.84
CA THR A 10 9.00 9.00 5.24
C THR A 10 7.72 8.29 5.67
N GLY A 11 7.48 8.22 7.01
CA GLY A 11 6.25 7.65 7.54
C GLY A 11 5.00 8.35 7.00
N ALA A 12 5.07 9.68 6.85
CA ALA A 12 3.95 10.45 6.31
C ALA A 12 3.69 10.10 4.85
N GLU A 13 4.75 9.95 4.05
CA GLU A 13 4.63 9.57 2.65
C GLU A 13 4.05 8.16 2.51
N LEU A 14 4.50 7.23 3.34
CA LEU A 14 3.98 5.86 3.34
C LEU A 14 2.50 5.82 3.70
N SER A 15 2.10 6.60 4.70
CA SER A 15 0.70 6.69 5.11
C SER A 15 -0.17 7.21 3.97
N GLU A 16 0.29 8.25 3.28
CA GLU A 16 -0.42 8.81 2.13
C GLU A 16 -0.52 7.78 1.00
N LYS A 17 0.58 7.08 0.74
CA LYS A 17 0.61 6.04 -0.29
C LYS A 17 -0.38 4.93 0.03
N ALA A 18 -0.45 4.51 1.30
CA ALA A 18 -1.39 3.49 1.74
C ALA A 18 -2.84 3.92 1.51
N LYS A 19 -3.15 5.19 1.78
CA LYS A 19 -4.48 5.73 1.54
C LYS A 19 -4.84 5.72 0.07
N GLN A 20 -3.90 6.15 -0.78
CA GLN A 20 -4.11 6.16 -2.23
C GLN A 20 -4.36 4.77 -2.78
N LEU A 21 -3.55 3.79 -2.34
CA LEU A 21 -3.69 2.41 -2.79
C LEU A 21 -4.99 1.78 -2.29
N THR A 22 -5.41 2.10 -1.07
CA THR A 22 -6.67 1.61 -0.53
C THR A 22 -7.85 2.15 -1.33
N GLN A 23 -7.79 3.43 -1.69
CA GLN A 23 -8.82 4.05 -2.52
C GLN A 23 -8.87 3.40 -3.90
N GLU A 24 -7.70 3.16 -4.50
CA GLU A 24 -7.61 2.49 -5.79
C GLU A 24 -8.20 1.08 -5.73
N LEU A 25 -7.88 0.33 -4.67
CA LEU A 25 -8.43 -1.01 -4.49
C LEU A 25 -9.94 -0.98 -4.38
N PHE A 26 -10.49 -0.02 -3.64
CA PHE A 26 -11.93 0.15 -3.50
C PHE A 26 -12.57 0.39 -4.86
N ASN A 27 -11.98 1.28 -5.67
CA ASN A 27 -12.49 1.57 -6.99
C ASN A 27 -12.45 0.34 -7.91
N LEU A 28 -11.36 -0.42 -7.84
CA LEU A 28 -11.23 -1.65 -8.64
C LEU A 28 -12.28 -2.69 -8.26
N ARG A 29 -12.54 -2.84 -6.97
CA ARG A 29 -13.58 -3.76 -6.49
C ARG A 29 -14.96 -3.32 -6.93
N PHE A 30 -15.20 -2.01 -6.94
CA PHE A 30 -16.46 -1.47 -7.41
C PHE A 30 -16.64 -1.77 -8.90
N GLN A 31 -15.59 -1.56 -9.71
CA GLN A 31 -15.63 -1.89 -11.14
C GLN A 31 -15.88 -3.36 -11.37
N LEU A 32 -15.26 -4.22 -10.57
CA LEU A 32 -15.48 -5.68 -10.68
C LEU A 32 -16.93 -6.02 -10.39
N GLY A 33 -17.51 -5.42 -9.35
CA GLY A 33 -18.90 -5.65 -8.97
C GLY A 33 -19.90 -5.20 -10.03
N THR A 34 -19.55 -4.19 -10.82
CA THR A 34 -20.40 -3.70 -11.90
C THR A 34 -20.10 -4.35 -13.25
N GLY A 35 -19.13 -5.28 -13.28
CA GLY A 35 -18.75 -5.96 -14.51
C GLY A 35 -17.91 -5.14 -15.46
N ARG A 36 -17.38 -4.00 -15.03
CA ARG A 36 -16.59 -3.09 -15.87
C ARG A 36 -15.08 -3.33 -15.81
N LEU A 37 -14.63 -4.14 -14.85
CA LEU A 37 -13.21 -4.41 -14.72
C LEU A 37 -12.77 -5.46 -15.74
N GLU A 38 -11.87 -5.07 -16.64
CA GLU A 38 -11.38 -5.96 -17.68
C GLU A 38 -10.28 -6.88 -17.17
N ASN A 39 -9.50 -6.43 -16.19
CA ASN A 39 -8.34 -7.19 -15.73
C ASN A 39 -8.36 -7.34 -14.21
N PRO A 40 -8.87 -8.48 -13.68
CA PRO A 40 -8.90 -8.70 -12.23
C PRO A 40 -7.52 -8.83 -11.60
N MET A 41 -6.46 -9.02 -12.38
CA MET A 41 -5.10 -9.03 -11.87
C MET A 41 -4.70 -7.71 -11.21
N GLN A 42 -5.33 -6.60 -11.62
CA GLN A 42 -5.06 -5.30 -11.00
C GLN A 42 -5.40 -5.30 -9.51
N ILE A 43 -6.45 -6.01 -9.12
CA ILE A 43 -6.84 -6.11 -7.71
C ILE A 43 -5.72 -6.79 -6.91
N ARG A 44 -5.17 -7.89 -7.45
CA ARG A 44 -4.09 -8.61 -6.79
C ARG A 44 -2.83 -7.76 -6.67
N LYS A 45 -2.48 -7.04 -7.72
CA LYS A 45 -1.31 -6.16 -7.72
C LYS A 45 -1.47 -5.04 -6.69
N THR A 46 -2.64 -4.43 -6.63
CA THR A 46 -2.92 -3.36 -5.67
C THR A 46 -2.89 -3.87 -4.24
N LYS A 47 -3.49 -5.05 -3.98
CA LYS A 47 -3.43 -5.68 -2.67
C LYS A 47 -1.98 -5.95 -2.23
N ARG A 48 -1.16 -6.44 -3.16
CA ARG A 48 0.26 -6.70 -2.87
C ARG A 48 0.99 -5.41 -2.54
N SER A 49 0.74 -4.36 -3.29
CA SER A 49 1.35 -3.06 -3.02
C SER A 49 0.96 -2.52 -1.65
N ILE A 50 -0.31 -2.65 -1.28
CA ILE A 50 -0.79 -2.23 0.04
C ILE A 50 -0.07 -3.02 1.14
N ALA A 51 0.06 -4.34 0.95
CA ALA A 51 0.74 -5.19 1.92
C ALA A 51 2.21 -4.78 2.07
N GLN A 52 2.89 -4.46 0.96
CA GLN A 52 4.27 -4.00 0.99
C GLN A 52 4.41 -2.68 1.74
N VAL A 53 3.53 -1.72 1.45
CA VAL A 53 3.55 -0.42 2.13
C VAL A 53 3.33 -0.60 3.63
N LYS A 54 2.36 -1.42 4.02
CA LYS A 54 2.08 -1.67 5.43
C LYS A 54 3.26 -2.33 6.13
N THR A 55 3.94 -3.26 5.46
CA THR A 55 5.11 -3.93 6.02
C THR A 55 6.23 -2.91 6.29
N ILE A 56 6.49 -2.03 5.33
CA ILE A 56 7.53 -1.01 5.48
C ILE A 56 7.14 0.00 6.57
N MET A 57 5.88 0.38 6.65
CA MET A 57 5.39 1.27 7.72
C MET A 57 5.64 0.66 9.08
N ARG A 58 5.40 -0.65 9.22
CA ARG A 58 5.63 -1.37 10.47
C ARG A 58 7.13 -1.39 10.82
N GLU A 59 7.99 -1.61 9.83
CA GLU A 59 9.43 -1.58 10.03
C GLU A 59 9.91 -0.22 10.53
N VAL A 60 9.43 0.86 9.91
CA VAL A 60 9.78 2.22 10.30
C VAL A 60 9.31 2.49 11.74
N GLU A 61 8.08 2.10 12.06
CA GLU A 61 7.52 2.29 13.39
C GLU A 61 8.31 1.53 14.45
N GLN A 62 8.70 0.30 14.17
CA GLN A 62 9.50 -0.51 15.09
C GLN A 62 10.89 0.09 15.30
N THR A 63 11.49 0.62 14.24
CA THR A 63 12.79 1.27 14.34
C THR A 63 12.71 2.52 15.22
N ASP A 64 11.66 3.32 15.07
CA ASP A 64 11.45 4.49 15.90
C ASP A 64 11.27 4.11 17.38
N ARG A 65 10.53 3.05 17.65
CA ARG A 65 10.34 2.55 19.02
C ARG A 65 11.66 2.10 19.64
N LYS A 66 12.50 1.41 18.87
CA LYS A 66 13.81 0.96 19.36
C LYS A 66 14.71 2.13 19.66
N LYS A 67 14.62 3.21 18.88
CA LYS A 67 15.41 4.41 19.15
C LYS A 67 14.91 5.17 20.36
N ALA A 68 13.61 5.12 20.61
CA ALA A 68 13.01 5.80 21.75
C ALA A 68 13.26 5.09 23.08
N SER A 69 13.55 3.81 23.03
CA SER A 69 13.84 3.02 24.23
C SER A 69 15.34 2.87 24.44
#